data_4bc1955667b95e4c6baa1c2de721347f
#
_entry.id   4bc1955667b95e4c6baa1c2de721347f
#
_cell.length_a   1.000
_cell.length_b   1.000
_cell.length_c   1.000
_cell.angle_alpha   90.00
_cell.angle_beta   90.00
_cell.angle_gamma   90.00
#
_symmetry.space_group_name_H-M   'P 1'
#
loop_
_entity.id
_entity.type
_entity.pdbx_description
1 polymer ?
#
loop_
_entity_poly.entity_id
_entity_poly.type
_entity_poly.pdbx_seq_one_letter_code
_entity_poly.pdbx_strand_id
1 'polypeptide(L)'
;MTRTIRCFRICARPAPARPDIAPAAISDSFPLAALCRVPAAIQLDRTSGRCWLMAETAAQLAELKAALQTVPAFAANPVQLQALEEDPPHWYTDAVVRLKDYIYEGDVFQVNISRGWRATLHDSVRPVDLFAALRRANPAPFSALAELGDAYIVSSSPERLVRVHDGWVDTRPIAGTHPRSPDAAEDAALKQRLISSIKERAEHVMLIDLERNDLGRICQPGSVEVNELMAVASYAYVHHIESNVRGRIRDGVNTVDVFRALFPGGTITGCPKVRTMQIIRELENSARRAYTGSLGYLNRDGTLDLNILIRTFMQQGQQLRFRAGGGIV
;
A
#
# COMPACT_ATOMS: atom_id res chain seq x y z
N MET A 1 -18.93 15.53 -11.05
CA MET A 1 -18.97 15.16 -9.63
C MET A 1 -17.73 15.70 -8.94
N THR A 2 -17.88 16.62 -8.02
CA THR A 2 -16.78 17.33 -7.34
C THR A 2 -16.24 16.41 -6.24
N ARG A 3 -15.06 15.83 -6.43
CA ARG A 3 -14.38 15.03 -5.40
C ARG A 3 -13.59 15.97 -4.50
N THR A 4 -14.05 16.21 -3.29
CA THR A 4 -13.34 17.00 -2.28
C THR A 4 -12.72 16.07 -1.26
N ILE A 5 -11.41 16.09 -1.14
CA ILE A 5 -10.66 15.28 -0.18
C ILE A 5 -10.59 16.07 1.13
N ARG A 6 -11.05 15.49 2.24
CA ARG A 6 -10.88 16.03 3.59
C ARG A 6 -9.89 15.19 4.36
N CYS A 7 -8.87 15.82 4.83
CA CYS A 7 -7.90 15.23 5.72
C CYS A 7 -8.02 15.89 7.12
N PHE A 8 -8.18 15.11 8.17
CA PHE A 8 -8.19 15.57 9.56
C PHE A 8 -6.98 14.99 10.28
N ARG A 9 -6.26 15.82 11.02
CA ARG A 9 -5.26 15.30 11.96
C ARG A 9 -6.02 14.72 13.15
N ILE A 10 -6.18 13.39 13.18
CA ILE A 10 -6.63 12.67 14.36
C ILE A 10 -5.36 12.03 14.96
N CYS A 11 -4.90 12.55 16.10
CA CYS A 11 -4.14 11.75 17.03
C CYS A 11 -5.13 10.73 17.60
N ALA A 12 -5.41 9.66 16.89
CA ALA A 12 -6.19 8.56 17.40
C ALA A 12 -5.35 7.88 18.48
N ARG A 13 -5.82 7.96 19.73
CA ARG A 13 -5.46 6.90 20.69
C ARG A 13 -5.90 5.60 20.02
N PRO A 14 -5.05 4.56 20.01
CA PRO A 14 -5.46 3.29 19.45
C PRO A 14 -6.78 2.89 20.12
N ALA A 15 -7.77 2.49 19.32
CA ALA A 15 -8.93 1.76 19.85
C ALA A 15 -8.35 0.62 20.71
N PRO A 16 -9.04 0.20 21.80
CA PRO A 16 -8.50 -0.83 22.68
C PRO A 16 -8.12 -2.02 21.80
N ALA A 17 -6.82 -2.16 21.59
CA ALA A 17 -6.26 -3.28 20.86
C ALA A 17 -6.77 -4.53 21.57
N ARG A 18 -7.11 -5.56 20.81
CA ARG A 18 -7.19 -6.87 21.41
C ARG A 18 -5.90 -7.07 22.19
N PRO A 19 -5.94 -7.38 23.50
CA PRO A 19 -4.74 -7.38 24.34
C PRO A 19 -3.66 -8.35 23.85
N ASP A 20 -4.02 -9.30 23.01
CA ASP A 20 -3.19 -10.31 22.36
C ASP A 20 -2.43 -9.80 21.12
N ILE A 21 -2.77 -8.60 20.60
CA ILE A 21 -2.10 -7.96 19.45
C ILE A 21 -1.64 -6.54 19.82
N ALA A 22 -1.09 -6.36 21.01
CA ALA A 22 -0.57 -5.05 21.43
C ALA A 22 0.54 -4.56 20.47
N PRO A 23 0.48 -3.32 19.98
CA PRO A 23 1.53 -2.81 19.09
C PRO A 23 2.89 -2.81 19.78
N ALA A 24 3.97 -3.02 19.01
CA ALA A 24 5.33 -2.86 19.53
C ALA A 24 5.46 -1.48 20.15
N ALA A 25 6.19 -1.37 21.27
CA ALA A 25 6.51 -0.07 21.87
C ALA A 25 7.16 0.80 20.79
N ILE A 26 6.52 1.90 20.47
CA ILE A 26 6.97 2.83 19.43
C ILE A 26 7.71 3.94 20.13
N SER A 27 9.02 4.00 19.94
CA SER A 27 9.92 4.98 20.59
C SER A 27 10.16 6.23 19.75
N ASP A 28 9.67 6.29 18.50
CA ASP A 28 9.88 7.44 17.62
C ASP A 28 8.58 8.24 17.37
N SER A 29 8.75 9.45 16.82
CA SER A 29 7.67 10.41 16.55
C SER A 29 6.95 10.19 15.21
N PHE A 30 7.27 9.12 14.46
CA PHE A 30 6.60 8.87 13.19
C PHE A 30 5.09 8.58 13.40
N PRO A 31 4.17 9.26 12.69
CA PRO A 31 2.73 9.11 12.91
C PRO A 31 2.23 7.69 12.69
N LEU A 32 1.42 7.16 13.61
CA LEU A 32 0.70 5.89 13.43
C LEU A 32 -0.45 6.01 12.43
N ALA A 33 -1.12 7.15 12.44
CA ALA A 33 -2.18 7.50 11.52
C ALA A 33 -2.23 9.01 11.36
N ALA A 34 -2.56 9.47 10.17
CA ALA A 34 -2.79 10.87 9.88
C ALA A 34 -4.01 11.00 8.96
N LEU A 35 -4.87 11.94 9.28
CA LEU A 35 -6.01 12.30 8.44
C LEU A 35 -5.94 13.82 8.21
N CYS A 36 -5.65 14.24 6.97
CA CYS A 36 -5.48 15.65 6.63
C CYS A 36 -6.65 16.15 5.77
N ARG A 37 -7.29 17.26 6.10
CA ARG A 37 -8.27 17.91 5.23
C ARG A 37 -7.57 18.60 4.05
N VAL A 38 -8.03 18.31 2.84
CA VAL A 38 -7.54 18.95 1.62
C VAL A 38 -8.62 19.86 1.06
N PRO A 39 -8.59 21.17 1.38
CA PRO A 39 -9.65 22.12 0.98
C PRO A 39 -9.55 22.54 -0.49
N ALA A 40 -8.40 22.33 -1.13
CA ALA A 40 -8.19 22.59 -2.54
C ALA A 40 -7.28 21.52 -3.14
N ALA A 41 -7.53 21.15 -4.40
CA ALA A 41 -6.79 20.09 -5.08
C ALA A 41 -6.69 20.33 -6.58
N ILE A 42 -5.64 19.78 -7.18
CA ILE A 42 -5.48 19.67 -8.63
C ILE A 42 -5.70 18.21 -9.01
N GLN A 43 -6.58 17.98 -9.97
CA GLN A 43 -6.78 16.66 -10.55
C GLN A 43 -6.34 16.70 -12.02
N LEU A 44 -5.38 15.86 -12.37
CA LEU A 44 -4.94 15.65 -13.75
C LEU A 44 -5.39 14.27 -14.23
N ASP A 45 -6.22 14.26 -15.28
CA ASP A 45 -6.50 13.03 -16.02
C ASP A 45 -5.49 12.90 -17.15
N ARG A 46 -4.62 11.91 -17.02
CA ARG A 46 -3.55 11.68 -18.01
C ARG A 46 -4.05 11.09 -19.32
N THR A 47 -5.22 10.45 -19.31
CA THR A 47 -5.80 9.86 -20.50
C THR A 47 -6.37 10.93 -21.41
N SER A 48 -7.15 11.86 -20.85
CA SER A 48 -7.75 12.96 -21.59
C SER A 48 -6.89 14.24 -21.64
N GLY A 49 -5.82 14.30 -20.84
CA GLY A 49 -5.01 15.52 -20.66
C GLY A 49 -5.73 16.65 -19.90
N ARG A 50 -6.94 16.42 -19.42
CA ARG A 50 -7.72 17.44 -18.70
C ARG A 50 -7.21 17.65 -17.28
N CYS A 51 -7.19 18.93 -16.88
CA CYS A 51 -6.81 19.35 -15.54
C CYS A 51 -7.96 20.11 -14.88
N TRP A 52 -8.34 19.67 -13.67
CA TRP A 52 -9.36 20.34 -12.86
C TRP A 52 -8.72 20.94 -11.63
N LEU A 53 -9.06 22.20 -11.37
CA LEU A 53 -8.79 22.87 -10.11
C LEU A 53 -10.06 22.82 -9.26
N MET A 54 -9.96 22.24 -8.10
CA MET A 54 -11.08 22.08 -7.18
C MET A 54 -10.78 22.80 -5.87
N ALA A 55 -11.75 23.53 -5.32
CA ALA A 55 -11.61 24.19 -4.04
C ALA A 55 -12.97 24.32 -3.34
N GLU A 56 -12.98 24.43 -2.00
CA GLU A 56 -14.19 24.62 -1.22
C GLU A 56 -14.71 26.06 -1.31
N THR A 57 -13.82 27.04 -1.58
CA THR A 57 -14.16 28.46 -1.68
C THR A 57 -13.49 29.11 -2.91
N ALA A 58 -14.07 30.23 -3.36
CA ALA A 58 -13.50 31.02 -4.45
C ALA A 58 -12.09 31.57 -4.12
N ALA A 59 -11.84 31.94 -2.85
CA ALA A 59 -10.54 32.41 -2.39
C ALA A 59 -9.47 31.32 -2.54
N GLN A 60 -9.74 30.11 -2.07
CA GLN A 60 -8.84 28.96 -2.21
C GLN A 60 -8.57 28.60 -3.68
N LEU A 61 -9.59 28.73 -4.55
CA LEU A 61 -9.41 28.53 -5.97
C LEU A 61 -8.49 29.59 -6.59
N ALA A 62 -8.62 30.85 -6.18
CA ALA A 62 -7.76 31.92 -6.63
C ALA A 62 -6.29 31.73 -6.17
N GLU A 63 -6.09 31.34 -4.91
CA GLU A 63 -4.77 31.00 -4.36
C GLU A 63 -4.12 29.84 -5.15
N LEU A 64 -4.89 28.76 -5.43
CA LEU A 64 -4.40 27.62 -6.20
C LEU A 64 -3.99 28.01 -7.62
N LYS A 65 -4.79 28.89 -8.28
CA LYS A 65 -4.46 29.42 -9.60
C LYS A 65 -3.18 30.28 -9.59
N ALA A 66 -3.05 31.15 -8.59
CA ALA A 66 -1.87 31.99 -8.44
C ALA A 66 -0.61 31.14 -8.19
N ALA A 67 -0.71 30.13 -7.31
CA ALA A 67 0.38 29.22 -7.05
C ALA A 67 0.86 28.50 -8.30
N LEU A 68 -0.05 28.03 -9.17
CA LEU A 68 0.31 27.37 -10.42
C LEU A 68 1.07 28.27 -11.40
N GLN A 69 0.78 29.57 -11.41
CA GLN A 69 1.48 30.53 -12.28
C GLN A 69 2.92 30.80 -11.83
N THR A 70 3.22 30.56 -10.55
CA THR A 70 4.53 30.84 -9.93
C THR A 70 5.39 29.59 -9.70
N VAL A 71 4.87 28.38 -10.01
CA VAL A 71 5.64 27.14 -9.84
C VAL A 71 6.85 27.13 -10.76
N PRO A 72 8.07 27.11 -10.21
CA PRO A 72 9.27 27.00 -11.04
C PRO A 72 9.35 25.61 -11.67
N ALA A 73 10.11 25.53 -12.78
CA ALA A 73 10.43 24.23 -13.37
C ALA A 73 11.12 23.36 -12.33
N PHE A 74 10.55 22.16 -12.07
CA PHE A 74 11.13 21.25 -11.11
C PHE A 74 12.33 20.51 -11.72
N ALA A 75 13.50 20.71 -11.11
CA ALA A 75 14.69 19.90 -11.34
C ALA A 75 14.97 19.05 -10.10
N ALA A 76 15.00 17.73 -10.29
CA ALA A 76 15.32 16.80 -9.20
C ALA A 76 16.83 16.78 -8.96
N ASN A 77 17.24 16.92 -7.70
CA ASN A 77 18.62 16.68 -7.30
C ASN A 77 18.91 15.17 -7.31
N PRO A 78 20.18 14.76 -7.54
CA PRO A 78 20.60 13.38 -7.33
C PRO A 78 20.38 12.97 -5.87
N VAL A 79 19.87 11.75 -5.67
CA VAL A 79 19.74 11.16 -4.32
C VAL A 79 21.09 10.59 -3.93
N GLN A 80 21.65 11.08 -2.83
CA GLN A 80 22.92 10.63 -2.27
C GLN A 80 22.71 10.13 -0.85
N LEU A 81 23.28 8.97 -0.55
CA LEU A 81 23.28 8.35 0.78
C LEU A 81 24.63 8.61 1.45
N GLN A 82 24.61 8.98 2.73
CA GLN A 82 25.79 9.02 3.59
C GLN A 82 26.07 7.68 4.25
N ALA A 83 25.00 6.96 4.63
CA ALA A 83 25.08 5.64 5.24
C ALA A 83 23.89 4.78 4.84
N LEU A 84 24.09 3.47 4.83
CA LEU A 84 23.05 2.46 4.68
C LEU A 84 23.31 1.31 5.65
N GLU A 85 22.34 1.01 6.49
CA GLU A 85 22.36 -0.10 7.44
C GLU A 85 21.19 -1.02 7.12
N GLU A 86 21.41 -2.31 7.30
CA GLU A 86 20.35 -3.33 7.15
C GLU A 86 20.20 -4.14 8.44
N ASP A 87 18.99 -4.64 8.68
CA ASP A 87 18.79 -5.63 9.74
C ASP A 87 19.65 -6.86 9.44
N PRO A 88 20.25 -7.52 10.46
CA PRO A 88 21.09 -8.69 10.26
C PRO A 88 20.37 -9.74 9.39
N PRO A 89 20.98 -10.24 8.31
CA PRO A 89 20.33 -11.18 7.39
C PRO A 89 19.77 -12.45 8.07
N HIS A 90 20.48 -12.95 9.10
CA HIS A 90 20.05 -14.14 9.84
C HIS A 90 18.71 -13.96 10.56
N TRP A 91 18.35 -12.75 10.99
CA TRP A 91 17.03 -12.53 11.58
C TRP A 91 15.89 -12.90 10.63
N TYR A 92 16.07 -12.58 9.35
CA TYR A 92 15.07 -12.93 8.34
C TYR A 92 15.09 -14.44 8.02
N THR A 93 16.26 -15.03 7.87
CA THR A 93 16.39 -16.47 7.56
C THR A 93 15.88 -17.35 8.70
N ASP A 94 16.19 -16.98 9.96
CA ASP A 94 15.70 -17.69 11.15
C ASP A 94 14.16 -17.57 11.28
N ALA A 95 13.62 -16.38 11.01
CA ALA A 95 12.17 -16.18 10.95
C ALA A 95 11.52 -17.05 9.87
N VAL A 96 12.12 -17.17 8.68
CA VAL A 96 11.61 -18.05 7.61
C VAL A 96 11.63 -19.52 8.04
N VAL A 97 12.68 -19.99 8.71
CA VAL A 97 12.74 -21.35 9.26
C VAL A 97 11.58 -21.56 10.23
N ARG A 98 11.40 -20.66 11.19
CA ARG A 98 10.31 -20.75 12.19
C ARG A 98 8.92 -20.67 11.56
N LEU A 99 8.74 -19.86 10.50
CA LEU A 99 7.48 -19.79 9.76
C LEU A 99 7.15 -21.10 9.07
N LYS A 100 8.13 -21.81 8.54
CA LYS A 100 7.91 -23.13 7.94
C LYS A 100 7.44 -24.15 8.99
N ASP A 101 7.90 -24.06 10.23
CA ASP A 101 7.38 -24.87 11.34
C ASP A 101 5.90 -24.56 11.59
N TYR A 102 5.51 -23.28 11.70
CA TYR A 102 4.11 -22.87 11.88
C TYR A 102 3.20 -23.31 10.73
N ILE A 103 3.70 -23.30 9.50
CA ILE A 103 2.96 -23.80 8.33
C ILE A 103 2.82 -25.32 8.41
N TYR A 104 3.88 -26.04 8.76
CA TYR A 104 3.87 -27.49 8.89
C TYR A 104 2.96 -27.96 10.04
N GLU A 105 2.93 -27.23 11.15
CA GLU A 105 2.05 -27.47 12.31
C GLU A 105 0.57 -27.14 12.01
N GLY A 106 0.29 -26.47 10.87
CA GLY A 106 -1.07 -26.11 10.46
C GLY A 106 -1.61 -24.83 11.11
N ASP A 107 -0.78 -24.05 11.77
CA ASP A 107 -1.16 -22.76 12.38
C ASP A 107 -1.57 -21.72 11.32
N VAL A 108 -0.89 -21.71 10.19
CA VAL A 108 -1.07 -20.74 9.09
C VAL A 108 -0.81 -21.41 7.73
N PHE A 109 -1.40 -20.83 6.68
CA PHE A 109 -1.14 -21.24 5.29
C PHE A 109 -0.07 -20.40 4.63
N GLN A 110 0.01 -19.12 4.99
CA GLN A 110 0.95 -18.14 4.48
C GLN A 110 1.19 -17.05 5.51
N VAL A 111 2.44 -16.57 5.58
CA VAL A 111 2.80 -15.37 6.35
C VAL A 111 3.70 -14.47 5.50
N ASN A 112 3.36 -13.19 5.40
CA ASN A 112 4.23 -12.18 4.79
C ASN A 112 5.19 -11.64 5.86
N ILE A 113 6.47 -11.99 5.76
CA ILE A 113 7.53 -11.55 6.71
C ILE A 113 8.47 -10.55 6.03
N SER A 114 9.03 -9.61 6.80
CA SER A 114 9.88 -8.55 6.27
C SER A 114 11.09 -8.26 7.15
N ARG A 115 12.10 -7.64 6.53
CA ARG A 115 13.26 -7.05 7.21
C ARG A 115 13.39 -5.58 6.87
N GLY A 116 14.14 -4.84 7.68
CA GLY A 116 14.27 -3.40 7.59
C GLY A 116 15.64 -2.93 7.12
N TRP A 117 15.65 -1.71 6.59
CA TRP A 117 16.84 -0.92 6.27
C TRP A 117 16.67 0.48 6.81
N ARG A 118 17.80 1.08 7.20
CA ARG A 118 17.94 2.47 7.60
C ARG A 118 19.02 3.12 6.75
N ALA A 119 18.76 4.32 6.27
CA ALA A 119 19.75 5.09 5.56
C ALA A 119 19.78 6.52 6.06
N THR A 120 20.95 7.15 5.99
CA THR A 120 21.11 8.59 6.21
C THR A 120 21.29 9.26 4.86
N LEU A 121 20.42 10.20 4.54
CA LEU A 121 20.48 11.00 3.33
C LEU A 121 21.49 12.14 3.50
N HIS A 122 22.10 12.57 2.39
CA HIS A 122 22.84 13.82 2.36
C HIS A 122 21.88 15.02 2.52
N ASP A 123 22.35 16.09 3.18
CA ASP A 123 21.52 17.25 3.55
C ASP A 123 20.86 17.96 2.37
N SER A 124 21.41 17.82 1.17
CA SER A 124 20.84 18.39 -0.07
C SER A 124 19.62 17.62 -0.61
N VAL A 125 19.32 16.43 -0.10
CA VAL A 125 18.25 15.56 -0.63
C VAL A 125 16.91 15.94 0.00
N ARG A 126 16.00 16.44 -0.82
CA ARG A 126 14.63 16.77 -0.42
C ARG A 126 13.71 15.55 -0.63
N PRO A 127 12.59 15.42 0.11
CA PRO A 127 11.62 14.34 -0.09
C PRO A 127 11.11 14.24 -1.53
N VAL A 128 10.95 15.37 -2.21
CA VAL A 128 10.52 15.42 -3.60
C VAL A 128 11.58 14.88 -4.58
N ASP A 129 12.87 15.01 -4.26
CA ASP A 129 13.96 14.44 -5.07
C ASP A 129 13.97 12.91 -4.96
N LEU A 130 13.77 12.39 -3.74
CA LEU A 130 13.61 10.97 -3.49
C LEU A 130 12.37 10.41 -4.22
N PHE A 131 11.24 11.13 -4.17
CA PHE A 131 10.03 10.74 -4.89
C PHE A 131 10.25 10.71 -6.40
N ALA A 132 10.92 11.72 -6.96
CA ALA A 132 11.23 11.77 -8.39
C ALA A 132 12.14 10.61 -8.82
N ALA A 133 13.14 10.26 -8.00
CA ALA A 133 14.03 9.13 -8.24
C ALA A 133 13.27 7.80 -8.19
N LEU A 134 12.47 7.58 -7.13
CA LEU A 134 11.68 6.38 -6.95
C LEU A 134 10.67 6.18 -8.09
N ARG A 135 9.95 7.24 -8.47
CA ARG A 135 8.97 7.20 -9.56
C ARG A 135 9.60 6.90 -10.92
N ARG A 136 10.84 7.34 -11.17
CA ARG A 136 11.57 6.98 -12.40
C ARG A 136 12.04 5.52 -12.38
N ALA A 137 12.59 5.09 -11.25
CA ALA A 137 13.11 3.73 -11.08
C ALA A 137 12.00 2.67 -11.04
N ASN A 138 10.84 3.01 -10.50
CA ASN A 138 9.73 2.06 -10.33
C ASN A 138 8.39 2.76 -10.47
N PRO A 139 7.95 3.10 -11.69
CA PRO A 139 6.63 3.69 -11.90
C PRO A 139 5.52 2.72 -11.49
N ALA A 140 4.57 3.20 -10.69
CA ALA A 140 3.48 2.38 -10.16
C ALA A 140 2.17 3.20 -10.06
N PRO A 141 0.99 2.52 -10.09
CA PRO A 141 -0.31 3.20 -10.14
C PRO A 141 -0.62 4.02 -8.88
N PHE A 142 -0.11 3.63 -7.73
CA PHE A 142 -0.32 4.32 -6.45
C PHE A 142 0.95 5.03 -5.95
N SER A 143 1.74 5.61 -6.89
CA SER A 143 2.87 6.44 -6.50
C SER A 143 2.39 7.68 -5.75
N ALA A 144 2.99 7.96 -4.60
CA ALA A 144 2.58 9.04 -3.71
C ALA A 144 3.74 9.67 -2.94
N LEU A 145 3.65 10.96 -2.70
CA LEU A 145 4.44 11.71 -1.73
C LEU A 145 3.47 12.35 -0.75
N ALA A 146 3.54 11.98 0.51
CA ALA A 146 2.73 12.56 1.57
C ALA A 146 3.62 13.23 2.62
N GLU A 147 3.28 14.46 2.98
CA GLU A 147 3.91 15.25 4.05
C GLU A 147 3.04 15.18 5.30
N LEU A 148 3.64 14.79 6.42
CA LEU A 148 2.97 14.56 7.72
C LEU A 148 3.68 15.34 8.83
N GLY A 149 3.82 16.64 8.64
CA GLY A 149 4.63 17.51 9.48
C GLY A 149 6.12 17.42 9.12
N ASP A 150 6.94 16.89 10.02
CA ASP A 150 8.37 16.64 9.78
C ASP A 150 8.67 15.26 9.16
N ALA A 151 7.63 14.46 8.96
CA ALA A 151 7.73 13.11 8.39
C ALA A 151 7.12 13.05 6.98
N TYR A 152 7.67 12.19 6.13
CA TYR A 152 7.23 11.99 4.76
C TYR A 152 7.07 10.51 4.46
N ILE A 153 6.03 10.19 3.68
CA ILE A 153 5.85 8.90 3.03
C ILE A 153 6.15 9.09 1.54
N VAL A 154 7.12 8.35 1.03
CA VAL A 154 7.51 8.35 -0.39
C VAL A 154 7.27 6.95 -0.93
N SER A 155 6.23 6.77 -1.72
CA SER A 155 5.72 5.46 -2.13
C SER A 155 5.67 5.31 -3.64
N SER A 156 5.94 4.09 -4.10
CA SER A 156 5.69 3.62 -5.47
C SER A 156 4.94 2.28 -5.42
N SER A 157 3.82 2.28 -4.72
CA SER A 157 3.03 1.08 -4.51
C SER A 157 2.27 0.67 -5.78
N PRO A 158 2.29 -0.63 -6.13
CA PRO A 158 1.48 -1.17 -7.21
C PRO A 158 0.08 -1.61 -6.78
N GLU A 159 -0.18 -1.75 -5.46
CA GLU A 159 -1.29 -2.54 -4.96
C GLU A 159 -2.38 -1.69 -4.31
N ARG A 160 -3.65 -2.01 -4.64
CA ARG A 160 -4.83 -1.42 -4.00
C ARG A 160 -5.22 -2.24 -2.77
N LEU A 161 -5.42 -1.55 -1.66
CA LEU A 161 -6.07 -2.14 -0.49
C LEU A 161 -7.58 -2.24 -0.72
N VAL A 162 -8.22 -1.11 -1.02
CA VAL A 162 -9.66 -1.03 -1.18
C VAL A 162 -10.07 0.20 -1.96
N ARG A 163 -11.09 0.07 -2.79
CA ARG A 163 -11.81 1.18 -3.42
C ARG A 163 -13.30 1.07 -3.11
N VAL A 164 -13.93 2.20 -2.84
CA VAL A 164 -15.39 2.32 -2.71
C VAL A 164 -15.89 3.33 -3.75
N HIS A 165 -16.82 2.93 -4.59
CA HIS A 165 -17.46 3.78 -5.59
C HIS A 165 -18.85 3.24 -5.97
N ASP A 166 -19.81 4.11 -6.14
CA ASP A 166 -21.16 3.79 -6.64
C ASP A 166 -21.84 2.63 -5.88
N GLY A 167 -21.62 2.55 -4.55
CA GLY A 167 -22.14 1.50 -3.67
C GLY A 167 -21.43 0.14 -3.79
N TRP A 168 -20.35 0.05 -4.58
CA TRP A 168 -19.46 -1.10 -4.62
C TRP A 168 -18.22 -0.88 -3.78
N VAL A 169 -17.76 -1.94 -3.16
CA VAL A 169 -16.42 -2.03 -2.59
C VAL A 169 -15.64 -3.10 -3.34
N ASP A 170 -14.41 -2.78 -3.73
CA ASP A 170 -13.52 -3.71 -4.42
C ASP A 170 -12.11 -3.69 -3.85
N THR A 171 -11.44 -4.83 -3.93
CA THR A 171 -10.03 -5.04 -3.60
C THR A 171 -9.35 -5.76 -4.76
N ARG A 172 -8.02 -5.56 -4.90
CA ARG A 172 -7.30 -6.11 -6.05
C ARG A 172 -6.00 -6.79 -5.60
N PRO A 173 -6.11 -8.02 -5.06
CA PRO A 173 -4.93 -8.75 -4.62
C PRO A 173 -4.01 -9.06 -5.80
N ILE A 174 -2.72 -8.93 -5.54
CA ILE A 174 -1.63 -9.28 -6.43
C ILE A 174 -0.91 -10.50 -5.86
N ALA A 175 -0.70 -11.53 -6.70
CA ALA A 175 0.16 -12.65 -6.36
C ALA A 175 0.97 -13.09 -7.59
N GLY A 176 2.08 -13.75 -7.34
CA GLY A 176 3.00 -14.17 -8.38
C GLY A 176 3.70 -12.98 -9.05
N THR A 177 4.99 -13.10 -9.23
CA THR A 177 5.80 -12.06 -9.85
C THR A 177 6.88 -12.68 -10.71
N HIS A 178 6.90 -12.33 -12.00
CA HIS A 178 7.98 -12.68 -12.90
C HIS A 178 8.60 -11.42 -13.48
N PRO A 179 9.93 -11.40 -13.72
CA PRO A 179 10.58 -10.27 -14.36
C PRO A 179 10.10 -10.10 -15.80
N ARG A 180 10.29 -8.89 -16.33
CA ARG A 180 10.16 -8.59 -17.75
C ARG A 180 11.46 -8.89 -18.48
N SER A 181 11.36 -9.22 -19.76
CA SER A 181 12.51 -9.26 -20.65
C SER A 181 12.41 -8.19 -21.75
N PRO A 182 13.53 -7.61 -22.18
CA PRO A 182 13.55 -6.74 -23.37
C PRO A 182 13.33 -7.54 -24.67
N ASP A 183 13.57 -8.85 -24.68
CA ASP A 183 13.22 -9.74 -25.77
C ASP A 183 11.74 -10.12 -25.71
N ALA A 184 11.00 -9.87 -26.79
CA ALA A 184 9.56 -10.05 -26.83
C ALA A 184 9.12 -11.52 -26.72
N ALA A 185 9.91 -12.46 -27.24
CA ALA A 185 9.59 -13.88 -27.16
C ALA A 185 9.83 -14.43 -25.75
N GLU A 186 10.94 -14.02 -25.13
CA GLU A 186 11.24 -14.35 -23.74
C GLU A 186 10.22 -13.72 -22.77
N ASP A 187 9.84 -12.46 -22.99
CA ASP A 187 8.81 -11.76 -22.19
C ASP A 187 7.46 -12.49 -22.26
N ALA A 188 7.06 -12.94 -23.45
CA ALA A 188 5.85 -13.76 -23.62
C ALA A 188 5.95 -15.11 -22.91
N ALA A 189 7.11 -15.76 -22.96
CA ALA A 189 7.37 -17.03 -22.26
C ALA A 189 7.32 -16.87 -20.74
N LEU A 190 7.90 -15.78 -20.19
CA LEU A 190 7.86 -15.46 -18.76
C LEU A 190 6.41 -15.22 -18.29
N LYS A 191 5.62 -14.49 -19.08
CA LYS A 191 4.20 -14.28 -18.83
C LYS A 191 3.42 -15.61 -18.82
N GLN A 192 3.66 -16.47 -19.82
CA GLN A 192 3.01 -17.77 -19.90
C GLN A 192 3.41 -18.68 -18.73
N ARG A 193 4.68 -18.68 -18.32
CA ARG A 193 5.18 -19.43 -17.16
C ARG A 193 4.47 -18.99 -15.89
N LEU A 194 4.27 -17.67 -15.70
CA LEU A 194 3.57 -17.13 -14.54
C LEU A 194 2.13 -17.67 -14.47
N ILE A 195 1.38 -17.59 -15.56
CA ILE A 195 -0.03 -18.03 -15.60
C ILE A 195 -0.16 -19.55 -15.42
N SER A 196 0.79 -20.33 -15.92
CA SER A 196 0.74 -21.79 -15.87
C SER A 196 1.28 -22.38 -14.57
N SER A 197 1.91 -21.56 -13.70
CA SER A 197 2.45 -22.01 -12.41
C SER A 197 1.32 -22.44 -11.46
N ILE A 198 1.32 -23.73 -11.13
CA ILE A 198 0.34 -24.30 -10.18
C ILE A 198 0.48 -23.62 -8.81
N LYS A 199 1.72 -23.39 -8.35
CA LYS A 199 2.03 -22.74 -7.07
C LYS A 199 1.45 -21.34 -7.03
N GLU A 200 1.78 -20.48 -8.01
CA GLU A 200 1.35 -19.08 -8.06
C GLU A 200 -0.19 -18.97 -8.11
N ARG A 201 -0.82 -19.88 -8.87
CA ARG A 201 -2.29 -19.93 -8.96
C ARG A 201 -2.95 -20.37 -7.64
N ALA A 202 -2.38 -21.38 -6.97
CA ALA A 202 -2.89 -21.85 -5.69
C ALA A 202 -2.77 -20.77 -4.59
N GLU A 203 -1.63 -20.10 -4.51
CA GLU A 203 -1.43 -18.95 -3.63
C GLU A 203 -2.43 -17.83 -3.92
N HIS A 204 -2.64 -17.51 -5.20
CA HIS A 204 -3.56 -16.47 -5.61
C HIS A 204 -5.02 -16.79 -5.26
N VAL A 205 -5.47 -18.04 -5.42
CA VAL A 205 -6.81 -18.49 -5.01
C VAL A 205 -7.01 -18.33 -3.51
N MET A 206 -6.01 -18.68 -2.70
CA MET A 206 -6.04 -18.48 -1.26
C MET A 206 -6.20 -17.00 -0.87
N LEU A 207 -5.47 -16.09 -1.55
CA LEU A 207 -5.60 -14.65 -1.32
C LEU A 207 -6.98 -14.12 -1.75
N ILE A 208 -7.52 -14.60 -2.87
CA ILE A 208 -8.89 -14.27 -3.29
C ILE A 208 -9.91 -14.68 -2.23
N ASP A 209 -9.79 -15.87 -1.66
CA ASP A 209 -10.71 -16.35 -0.61
C ASP A 209 -10.60 -15.51 0.66
N LEU A 210 -9.40 -15.09 1.04
CA LEU A 210 -9.18 -14.17 2.16
C LEU A 210 -9.88 -12.83 1.93
N GLU A 211 -9.72 -12.24 0.75
CA GLU A 211 -10.37 -10.98 0.38
C GLU A 211 -11.90 -11.13 0.29
N ARG A 212 -12.41 -12.25 -0.23
CA ARG A 212 -13.85 -12.56 -0.22
C ARG A 212 -14.42 -12.64 1.19
N ASN A 213 -13.68 -13.26 2.11
CA ASN A 213 -14.08 -13.34 3.53
C ASN A 213 -14.13 -11.93 4.16
N ASP A 214 -13.14 -11.09 3.90
CA ASP A 214 -13.09 -9.74 4.45
C ASP A 214 -14.23 -8.86 3.89
N LEU A 215 -14.49 -8.91 2.58
CA LEU A 215 -15.62 -8.23 1.95
C LEU A 215 -16.97 -8.76 2.44
N GLY A 216 -17.09 -10.06 2.69
CA GLY A 216 -18.31 -10.68 3.20
C GLY A 216 -18.80 -10.09 4.53
N ARG A 217 -17.91 -9.48 5.30
CA ARG A 217 -18.23 -8.82 6.59
C ARG A 217 -19.03 -7.53 6.42
N ILE A 218 -18.93 -6.87 5.26
CA ILE A 218 -19.49 -5.54 5.00
C ILE A 218 -20.40 -5.49 3.78
N CYS A 219 -20.44 -6.53 2.97
CA CYS A 219 -21.24 -6.61 1.76
C CYS A 219 -22.61 -7.27 2.01
N GLN A 220 -23.55 -7.02 1.11
CA GLN A 220 -24.82 -7.69 1.05
C GLN A 220 -24.60 -9.19 0.81
N PRO A 221 -25.34 -10.08 1.49
CA PRO A 221 -25.24 -11.52 1.26
C PRO A 221 -25.43 -11.89 -0.23
N GLY A 222 -24.55 -12.73 -0.76
CA GLY A 222 -24.58 -13.18 -2.15
C GLY A 222 -24.05 -12.19 -3.18
N SER A 223 -23.63 -10.98 -2.77
CA SER A 223 -23.13 -9.95 -3.70
C SER A 223 -21.63 -10.01 -3.95
N VAL A 224 -20.88 -10.76 -3.12
CA VAL A 224 -19.41 -10.84 -3.26
C VAL A 224 -19.07 -11.77 -4.43
N GLU A 225 -18.38 -11.21 -5.41
CA GLU A 225 -17.98 -11.91 -6.64
C GLU A 225 -16.53 -11.61 -7.03
N VAL A 226 -15.93 -12.52 -7.76
CA VAL A 226 -14.66 -12.32 -8.46
C VAL A 226 -14.98 -11.99 -9.91
N ASN A 227 -15.04 -10.71 -10.23
CA ASN A 227 -15.45 -10.26 -11.58
C ASN A 227 -14.28 -10.18 -12.58
N GLU A 228 -13.04 -10.28 -12.10
CA GLU A 228 -11.85 -10.46 -12.92
C GLU A 228 -10.93 -11.47 -12.21
N LEU A 229 -10.65 -12.60 -12.84
CA LEU A 229 -9.88 -13.70 -12.26
C LEU A 229 -8.56 -13.88 -13.00
N MET A 230 -7.44 -13.83 -12.26
CA MET A 230 -6.09 -14.16 -12.74
C MET A 230 -5.68 -13.42 -14.03
N ALA A 231 -6.02 -12.13 -14.14
CA ALA A 231 -5.53 -11.27 -15.20
C ALA A 231 -4.02 -11.03 -15.02
N VAL A 232 -3.28 -10.99 -16.12
CA VAL A 232 -1.84 -10.64 -16.05
C VAL A 232 -1.66 -9.16 -16.30
N ALA A 233 -1.26 -8.45 -15.26
CA ALA A 233 -0.83 -7.07 -15.34
C ALA A 233 0.68 -7.00 -15.63
N SER A 234 1.04 -6.27 -16.70
CA SER A 234 2.43 -6.06 -17.08
C SER A 234 2.84 -4.64 -16.72
N TYR A 235 3.73 -4.51 -15.75
CA TYR A 235 4.35 -3.25 -15.36
C TYR A 235 5.70 -3.06 -16.05
N ALA A 236 6.42 -2.00 -15.72
CA ALA A 236 7.68 -1.66 -16.40
C ALA A 236 8.74 -2.78 -16.29
N TYR A 237 8.80 -3.47 -15.14
CA TYR A 237 9.86 -4.44 -14.84
C TYR A 237 9.36 -5.82 -14.48
N VAL A 238 8.06 -6.00 -14.27
CA VAL A 238 7.48 -7.25 -13.79
C VAL A 238 6.12 -7.51 -14.40
N HIS A 239 5.77 -8.80 -14.50
CA HIS A 239 4.42 -9.30 -14.67
C HIS A 239 3.87 -9.77 -13.32
N HIS A 240 2.62 -9.45 -13.03
CA HIS A 240 1.89 -9.93 -11.86
C HIS A 240 0.59 -10.63 -12.28
N ILE A 241 0.13 -11.57 -11.46
CA ILE A 241 -1.25 -12.06 -11.53
C ILE A 241 -2.09 -11.19 -10.60
N GLU A 242 -3.18 -10.65 -11.12
CA GLU A 242 -4.13 -9.83 -10.38
C GLU A 242 -5.54 -10.41 -10.53
N SER A 243 -6.35 -10.25 -9.50
CA SER A 243 -7.80 -10.51 -9.56
C SER A 243 -8.55 -9.33 -8.96
N ASN A 244 -9.78 -9.11 -9.40
CA ASN A 244 -10.65 -8.13 -8.76
C ASN A 244 -11.78 -8.84 -8.01
N VAL A 245 -11.86 -8.61 -6.71
CA VAL A 245 -12.92 -9.11 -5.84
C VAL A 245 -13.76 -7.92 -5.42
N ARG A 246 -15.08 -7.98 -5.61
CA ARG A 246 -15.98 -6.89 -5.28
C ARG A 246 -17.29 -7.37 -4.65
N GLY A 247 -17.99 -6.44 -3.99
CA GLY A 247 -19.33 -6.69 -3.45
C GLY A 247 -20.12 -5.39 -3.30
N ARG A 248 -21.44 -5.51 -3.19
CA ARG A 248 -22.33 -4.39 -2.85
C ARG A 248 -22.26 -4.12 -1.36
N ILE A 249 -21.96 -2.88 -0.99
CA ILE A 249 -21.91 -2.48 0.41
C ILE A 249 -23.31 -2.61 1.00
N ARG A 250 -23.40 -3.19 2.20
CA ARG A 250 -24.65 -3.33 2.96
C ARG A 250 -25.06 -1.99 3.56
N ASP A 251 -26.36 -1.75 3.66
CA ASP A 251 -26.91 -0.55 4.30
C ASP A 251 -26.38 -0.41 5.73
N GLY A 252 -26.09 0.84 6.12
CA GLY A 252 -25.55 1.19 7.43
C GLY A 252 -24.04 1.01 7.60
N VAL A 253 -23.35 0.41 6.64
CA VAL A 253 -21.87 0.31 6.63
C VAL A 253 -21.28 1.67 6.27
N ASN A 254 -20.39 2.15 7.10
CA ASN A 254 -19.66 3.40 6.87
C ASN A 254 -18.17 3.14 6.53
N THR A 255 -17.43 4.19 6.21
CA THR A 255 -16.01 4.11 5.82
C THR A 255 -15.12 3.46 6.88
N VAL A 256 -15.42 3.67 8.17
CA VAL A 256 -14.65 3.05 9.26
C VAL A 256 -14.85 1.55 9.29
N ASP A 257 -16.06 1.08 8.99
CA ASP A 257 -16.38 -0.34 8.91
C ASP A 257 -15.66 -0.99 7.73
N VAL A 258 -15.58 -0.31 6.58
CA VAL A 258 -14.79 -0.75 5.42
C VAL A 258 -13.33 -0.91 5.81
N PHE A 259 -12.75 0.10 6.46
CA PHE A 259 -11.36 0.04 6.91
C PHE A 259 -11.13 -1.10 7.91
N ARG A 260 -12.01 -1.27 8.91
CA ARG A 260 -11.91 -2.35 9.91
C ARG A 260 -12.02 -3.75 9.31
N ALA A 261 -12.78 -3.91 8.22
CA ALA A 261 -12.96 -5.19 7.57
C ALA A 261 -11.72 -5.62 6.77
N LEU A 262 -11.09 -4.69 6.07
CA LEU A 262 -10.06 -4.98 5.08
C LEU A 262 -8.63 -4.69 5.57
N PHE A 263 -8.45 -3.75 6.51
CA PHE A 263 -7.11 -3.42 7.01
C PHE A 263 -6.70 -4.29 8.21
N PRO A 264 -5.44 -4.76 8.24
CA PRO A 264 -4.45 -4.72 7.17
C PRO A 264 -4.78 -5.68 6.01
N GLY A 265 -4.24 -5.42 4.82
CA GLY A 265 -4.47 -6.24 3.62
C GLY A 265 -4.03 -7.70 3.81
N GLY A 266 -4.72 -8.62 3.14
CA GLY A 266 -4.44 -10.04 3.20
C GLY A 266 -3.09 -10.41 2.62
N THR A 267 -2.75 -9.82 1.49
CA THR A 267 -1.50 -10.07 0.73
C THR A 267 -0.23 -9.74 1.51
N ILE A 268 -0.32 -8.79 2.46
CA ILE A 268 0.83 -8.33 3.27
C ILE A 268 0.80 -8.85 4.72
N THR A 269 -0.19 -9.65 5.08
CA THR A 269 -0.28 -10.35 6.35
C THR A 269 -0.21 -11.85 6.15
N GLY A 270 -1.25 -12.45 5.66
CA GLY A 270 -1.38 -13.89 5.39
C GLY A 270 -2.67 -14.49 5.93
N CYS A 271 -2.76 -15.81 5.95
CA CYS A 271 -3.96 -16.55 6.27
C CYS A 271 -3.71 -17.66 7.31
N PRO A 272 -4.52 -17.74 8.40
CA PRO A 272 -5.59 -16.84 8.86
C PRO A 272 -5.04 -15.50 9.39
N LYS A 273 -5.69 -14.38 9.03
CA LYS A 273 -5.18 -13.02 9.24
C LYS A 273 -4.76 -12.71 10.70
N VAL A 274 -5.58 -13.04 11.68
CA VAL A 274 -5.29 -12.73 13.09
C VAL A 274 -4.08 -13.53 13.57
N ARG A 275 -4.00 -14.82 13.25
CA ARG A 275 -2.88 -15.66 13.65
C ARG A 275 -1.57 -15.21 13.00
N THR A 276 -1.62 -14.86 11.72
CA THR A 276 -0.43 -14.34 11.02
C THR A 276 0.06 -13.01 11.59
N MET A 277 -0.84 -12.12 12.02
CA MET A 277 -0.44 -10.88 12.70
C MET A 277 0.27 -11.13 14.04
N GLN A 278 -0.16 -12.14 14.80
CA GLN A 278 0.53 -12.55 16.04
C GLN A 278 1.93 -13.06 15.75
N ILE A 279 2.07 -13.95 14.76
CA ILE A 279 3.36 -14.52 14.35
C ILE A 279 4.30 -13.45 13.79
N ILE A 280 3.81 -12.54 12.95
CA ILE A 280 4.59 -11.40 12.46
C ILE A 280 5.12 -10.57 13.64
N ARG A 281 4.27 -10.33 14.63
CA ARG A 281 4.65 -9.60 15.82
C ARG A 281 5.73 -10.30 16.64
N GLU A 282 5.69 -11.63 16.71
CA GLU A 282 6.66 -12.46 17.40
C GLU A 282 8.02 -12.45 16.70
N LEU A 283 8.02 -12.56 15.35
CA LEU A 283 9.21 -12.82 14.57
C LEU A 283 9.90 -11.57 14.02
N GLU A 284 9.18 -10.45 13.83
CA GLU A 284 9.79 -9.20 13.39
C GLU A 284 10.35 -8.40 14.57
N ASN A 285 11.65 -8.12 14.54
CA ASN A 285 12.36 -7.43 15.61
C ASN A 285 12.11 -5.91 15.69
N SER A 286 11.34 -5.35 14.73
CA SER A 286 11.02 -3.93 14.68
C SER A 286 9.63 -3.67 14.11
N ALA A 287 9.03 -2.55 14.48
CA ALA A 287 7.72 -2.16 14.00
C ALA A 287 7.72 -1.84 12.51
N ARG A 288 6.67 -2.28 11.79
CA ARG A 288 6.48 -2.02 10.36
C ARG A 288 6.23 -0.54 10.03
N ARG A 289 5.64 0.22 10.95
CA ARG A 289 5.27 1.62 10.75
C ARG A 289 4.32 1.78 9.56
N ALA A 290 4.68 2.68 8.60
CA ALA A 290 3.91 2.86 7.39
C ALA A 290 4.04 1.69 6.41
N TYR A 291 5.08 0.86 6.50
CA TYR A 291 5.20 -0.33 5.67
C TYR A 291 4.04 -1.27 5.92
N THR A 292 3.38 -1.74 4.86
CA THR A 292 2.13 -2.52 4.88
C THR A 292 0.92 -1.78 5.47
N GLY A 293 1.08 -0.47 5.72
CA GLY A 293 -0.01 0.43 6.00
C GLY A 293 -0.80 0.81 4.74
N SER A 294 -1.48 1.93 4.79
CA SER A 294 -2.30 2.41 3.67
C SER A 294 -2.23 3.92 3.52
N LEU A 295 -2.24 4.39 2.28
CA LEU A 295 -2.34 5.79 1.91
C LEU A 295 -3.38 5.94 0.79
N GLY A 296 -4.14 7.02 0.83
CA GLY A 296 -5.09 7.32 -0.23
C GLY A 296 -6.00 8.48 0.14
N TYR A 297 -7.20 8.47 -0.40
CA TYR A 297 -8.15 9.55 -0.17
C TYR A 297 -9.55 9.01 0.16
N LEU A 298 -10.28 9.84 0.90
CA LEU A 298 -11.68 9.67 1.24
C LEU A 298 -12.42 10.95 0.84
N ASN A 299 -13.45 10.81 0.02
CA ASN A 299 -14.32 11.90 -0.37
C ASN A 299 -15.54 12.02 0.56
N ARG A 300 -16.21 13.18 0.51
CA ARG A 300 -17.42 13.46 1.32
C ARG A 300 -18.62 12.59 0.97
N ASP A 301 -18.67 12.08 -0.24
CA ASP A 301 -19.71 11.17 -0.72
C ASP A 301 -19.49 9.71 -0.29
N GLY A 302 -18.42 9.45 0.50
CA GLY A 302 -18.04 8.13 0.96
C GLY A 302 -17.19 7.34 -0.02
N THR A 303 -16.94 7.86 -1.23
CA THR A 303 -16.00 7.22 -2.16
C THR A 303 -14.58 7.31 -1.63
N LEU A 304 -13.81 6.25 -1.78
CA LEU A 304 -12.41 6.19 -1.35
C LEU A 304 -11.58 5.33 -2.30
N ASP A 305 -10.27 5.55 -2.30
CA ASP A 305 -9.30 4.67 -2.93
C ASP A 305 -8.02 4.67 -2.08
N LEU A 306 -7.69 3.51 -1.54
CA LEU A 306 -6.58 3.29 -0.61
C LEU A 306 -5.63 2.23 -1.16
N ASN A 307 -4.32 2.51 -1.10
CA ASN A 307 -3.29 1.57 -1.47
C ASN A 307 -2.80 0.72 -0.28
N ILE A 308 -1.92 -0.24 -0.56
CA ILE A 308 -1.06 -0.89 0.42
C ILE A 308 0.32 -0.27 0.31
N LEU A 309 0.89 0.20 1.42
CA LEU A 309 2.21 0.85 1.43
C LEU A 309 3.34 -0.19 1.38
N ILE A 310 3.62 -0.68 0.19
CA ILE A 310 4.83 -1.44 -0.15
C ILE A 310 5.67 -0.63 -1.15
N ARG A 311 6.95 -0.96 -1.32
CA ARG A 311 7.89 -0.16 -2.12
C ARG A 311 7.89 1.30 -1.66
N THR A 312 7.99 1.47 -0.34
CA THR A 312 7.71 2.73 0.34
C THR A 312 8.86 3.09 1.27
N PHE A 313 9.27 4.33 1.19
CA PHE A 313 10.22 4.97 2.10
C PHE A 313 9.49 5.83 3.13
N MET A 314 9.96 5.81 4.35
CA MET A 314 9.59 6.71 5.45
C MET A 314 10.77 7.62 5.72
N GLN A 315 10.62 8.91 5.47
CA GLN A 315 11.68 9.90 5.70
C GLN A 315 11.30 10.82 6.86
N GLN A 316 12.24 11.07 7.77
CA GLN A 316 12.11 12.06 8.83
C GLN A 316 13.48 12.76 9.01
N GLY A 317 13.54 14.03 8.68
CA GLY A 317 14.82 14.72 8.52
C GLY A 317 15.68 14.01 7.46
N GLN A 318 16.93 13.70 7.85
CA GLN A 318 17.85 12.94 6.99
C GLN A 318 17.72 11.42 7.14
N GLN A 319 16.91 10.96 8.08
CA GLN A 319 16.72 9.53 8.32
C GLN A 319 15.69 8.96 7.33
N LEU A 320 16.10 7.92 6.62
CA LEU A 320 15.28 7.15 5.71
C LEU A 320 15.11 5.72 6.26
N ARG A 321 13.90 5.23 6.30
CA ARG A 321 13.59 3.86 6.68
C ARG A 321 12.73 3.21 5.61
N PHE A 322 13.00 1.94 5.35
CA PHE A 322 12.15 1.14 4.47
C PHE A 322 12.23 -0.33 4.86
N ARG A 323 11.27 -1.11 4.41
CA ARG A 323 11.20 -2.55 4.62
C ARG A 323 10.88 -3.24 3.31
N ALA A 324 11.33 -4.48 3.20
CA ALA A 324 10.95 -5.40 2.14
C ALA A 324 10.78 -6.79 2.71
N GLY A 325 9.92 -7.58 2.09
CA GLY A 325 9.62 -8.93 2.51
C GLY A 325 8.88 -9.70 1.43
N GLY A 326 8.35 -10.83 1.82
CA GLY A 326 7.58 -11.70 0.92
C GLY A 326 6.74 -12.71 1.68
N GLY A 327 5.80 -13.32 0.97
CA GLY A 327 4.98 -14.42 1.47
C GLY A 327 5.80 -15.71 1.57
N ILE A 328 5.72 -16.34 2.72
CA ILE A 328 6.24 -17.69 2.97
C ILE A 328 5.05 -18.63 2.99
N VAL A 329 5.08 -19.65 2.15
CA VAL A 329 4.05 -20.69 1.98
C VAL A 329 4.65 -22.06 2.15
#